data_26eb6575e45bc588e255085f33df0cc5
#
_entry.id   26eb6575e45bc588e255085f33df0cc5
#
_cell.length_a   1.000
_cell.length_b   1.000
_cell.length_c   1.000
_cell.angle_alpha   90.00
_cell.angle_beta   90.00
_cell.angle_gamma   90.00
#
_symmetry.space_group_name_H-M   'P 1'
#
loop_
_entity.id
_entity.type
_entity.pdbx_description
1 polymer ?
#
loop_
_entity_poly.entity_id
_entity_poly.type
_entity_poly.pdbx_seq_one_letter_code
_entity_poly.pdbx_strand_id
1 'polypeptide(L)'
;MKVKEDTTVVETRIITLDTGSHLNRTVVSYSSLQESLPVVTGIVLHDTIGAVVADAKNGYMTYVDPTTGPDQGKIFMGAAFPTDVTDAKVVLFPEEEKRRRNNAYGHVLAVSEYEPNGEYVYYWGFAWDRADIQTSEEWNEYMKNFAQKVRTPLEVSLK
;
A
#
# COMPACT_ATOMS: atom_id res chain seq x y z
N MET A 1 -10.07 -9.33 -16.08
CA MET A 1 -8.69 -9.84 -15.90
C MET A 1 -8.67 -11.33 -16.19
N LYS A 2 -7.64 -11.86 -16.84
CA LYS A 2 -7.46 -13.32 -17.02
C LYS A 2 -6.54 -13.84 -15.93
N VAL A 3 -7.00 -14.81 -15.15
CA VAL A 3 -6.24 -15.44 -14.08
C VAL A 3 -5.58 -16.73 -14.53
N LYS A 4 -6.26 -17.47 -15.42
CA LYS A 4 -5.76 -18.63 -16.18
C LYS A 4 -6.27 -18.49 -17.62
N GLU A 5 -5.73 -19.28 -18.57
CA GLU A 5 -6.00 -19.14 -20.02
C GLU A 5 -7.50 -19.01 -20.37
N ASP A 6 -8.38 -19.71 -19.66
CA ASP A 6 -9.82 -19.73 -19.95
C ASP A 6 -10.72 -19.17 -18.83
N THR A 7 -10.13 -18.53 -17.80
CA THR A 7 -10.88 -17.98 -16.67
C THR A 7 -10.90 -16.47 -16.71
N THR A 8 -12.07 -15.88 -16.85
CA THR A 8 -12.28 -14.43 -16.72
C THR A 8 -12.87 -14.14 -15.36
N VAL A 9 -12.22 -13.26 -14.61
CA VAL A 9 -12.74 -12.74 -13.34
C VAL A 9 -13.04 -11.25 -13.47
N VAL A 10 -14.04 -10.78 -12.75
CA VAL A 10 -14.34 -9.36 -12.62
C VAL A 10 -13.79 -8.88 -11.27
N GLU A 11 -12.90 -7.89 -11.32
CA GLU A 11 -12.46 -7.17 -10.13
C GLU A 11 -13.44 -6.03 -9.85
N THR A 12 -13.95 -6.00 -8.63
CA THR A 12 -14.71 -4.85 -8.10
C THR A 12 -13.86 -4.16 -7.07
N ARG A 13 -13.71 -2.83 -7.19
CA ARG A 13 -12.93 -2.02 -6.26
C ARG A 13 -13.79 -0.88 -5.73
N ILE A 14 -13.92 -0.80 -4.40
CA ILE A 14 -14.61 0.27 -3.71
C ILE A 14 -13.57 1.07 -2.94
N ILE A 15 -13.49 2.38 -3.22
CA ILE A 15 -12.56 3.30 -2.57
C ILE A 15 -13.36 4.31 -1.77
N THR A 16 -13.03 4.47 -0.49
CA THR A 16 -13.63 5.45 0.42
C THR A 16 -12.53 6.28 1.09
N LEU A 17 -12.83 7.54 1.35
CA LEU A 17 -11.96 8.45 2.09
C LEU A 17 -12.77 9.07 3.22
N ASP A 18 -12.35 8.84 4.45
CA ASP A 18 -12.94 9.44 5.63
C ASP A 18 -12.40 10.86 5.87
N THR A 19 -13.26 11.76 6.30
CA THR A 19 -12.87 13.13 6.62
C THR A 19 -11.77 13.15 7.69
N GLY A 20 -10.68 13.86 7.42
CA GLY A 20 -9.54 13.97 8.32
C GLY A 20 -8.56 12.79 8.31
N SER A 21 -8.75 11.83 7.39
CA SER A 21 -7.80 10.74 7.17
C SER A 21 -6.80 11.10 6.06
N HIS A 22 -5.53 10.75 6.23
CA HIS A 22 -4.54 10.75 5.16
C HIS A 22 -4.68 9.54 4.22
N LEU A 23 -5.48 8.54 4.62
CA LEU A 23 -5.55 7.26 3.92
C LEU A 23 -6.94 6.98 3.38
N ASN A 24 -7.00 6.58 2.10
CA ASN A 24 -8.16 5.97 1.48
C ASN A 24 -8.27 4.51 1.94
N ARG A 25 -9.47 4.04 2.17
CA ARG A 25 -9.77 2.61 2.34
C ARG A 25 -10.17 2.03 0.98
N THR A 26 -9.53 0.94 0.58
CA THR A 26 -9.89 0.20 -0.64
C THR A 26 -10.30 -1.22 -0.28
N VAL A 27 -11.44 -1.63 -0.81
CA VAL A 27 -11.95 -3.01 -0.75
C VAL A 27 -11.94 -3.56 -2.15
N VAL A 28 -11.26 -4.69 -2.35
CA VAL A 28 -11.20 -5.40 -3.63
C VAL A 28 -11.87 -6.75 -3.47
N SER A 29 -12.73 -7.09 -4.43
CA SER A 29 -13.32 -8.42 -4.56
C SER A 29 -13.24 -8.92 -5.99
N TYR A 30 -13.11 -10.24 -6.14
CA TYR A 30 -13.05 -10.92 -7.43
C TYR A 30 -14.23 -11.89 -7.57
N SER A 31 -15.06 -11.70 -8.60
CA SER A 31 -16.11 -12.67 -8.92
C SER A 31 -15.53 -13.87 -9.68
N SER A 32 -16.13 -15.04 -9.48
CA SER A 32 -15.78 -16.28 -10.22
C SER A 32 -14.37 -16.80 -9.97
N LEU A 33 -13.70 -16.35 -8.93
CA LEU A 33 -12.44 -16.91 -8.49
C LEU A 33 -12.69 -18.17 -7.66
N GLN A 34 -12.00 -19.28 -7.98
CA GLN A 34 -12.21 -20.60 -7.36
C GLN A 34 -11.06 -21.01 -6.43
N GLU A 35 -9.92 -20.36 -6.54
CA GLU A 35 -8.70 -20.69 -5.78
C GLU A 35 -8.14 -19.42 -5.15
N SER A 36 -7.47 -19.56 -4.01
CA SER A 36 -6.71 -18.47 -3.39
C SER A 36 -5.63 -17.95 -4.33
N LEU A 37 -5.39 -16.66 -4.30
CA LEU A 37 -4.36 -16.01 -5.12
C LEU A 37 -3.51 -15.06 -4.28
N PRO A 38 -2.19 -15.03 -4.53
CA PRO A 38 -1.38 -13.94 -4.01
C PRO A 38 -1.81 -12.62 -4.64
N VAL A 39 -2.07 -11.63 -3.80
CA VAL A 39 -2.33 -10.25 -4.20
C VAL A 39 -1.20 -9.36 -3.75
N VAL A 40 -0.87 -8.36 -4.57
CA VAL A 40 0.26 -7.48 -4.32
C VAL A 40 -0.19 -6.03 -4.35
N THR A 41 0.10 -5.31 -3.27
CA THR A 41 0.01 -3.84 -3.23
C THR A 41 1.41 -3.27 -3.32
N GLY A 42 1.62 -2.23 -4.14
CA GLY A 42 2.93 -1.64 -4.35
C GLY A 42 2.90 -0.12 -4.40
N ILE A 43 4.00 0.49 -3.96
CA ILE A 43 4.31 1.91 -4.16
C ILE A 43 5.50 1.99 -5.12
N VAL A 44 5.37 2.81 -6.17
CA VAL A 44 6.45 3.05 -7.14
C VAL A 44 7.56 3.87 -6.48
N LEU A 45 8.80 3.48 -6.67
CA LEU A 45 9.99 4.23 -6.25
C LEU A 45 10.49 5.07 -7.42
N HIS A 46 10.56 6.39 -7.23
CA HIS A 46 11.08 7.34 -8.22
C HIS A 46 12.58 7.58 -8.06
N ASP A 47 13.16 7.10 -6.97
CA ASP A 47 14.61 7.12 -6.71
C ASP A 47 15.04 5.95 -5.81
N THR A 48 16.32 5.94 -5.42
CA THR A 48 16.91 4.95 -4.50
C THR A 48 17.39 5.56 -3.19
N ILE A 49 17.22 6.87 -3.00
CA ILE A 49 17.70 7.61 -1.83
C ILE A 49 16.57 7.96 -0.85
N GLY A 50 15.32 7.95 -1.30
CA GLY A 50 14.17 8.12 -0.44
C GLY A 50 14.07 7.00 0.60
N ALA A 51 13.72 7.36 1.84
CA ALA A 51 13.56 6.39 2.91
C ALA A 51 12.39 5.45 2.59
N VAL A 52 12.61 4.16 2.74
CA VAL A 52 11.60 3.11 2.53
C VAL A 52 11.47 2.26 3.78
N VAL A 53 10.24 1.97 4.16
CA VAL A 53 9.91 0.94 5.15
C VAL A 53 9.07 -0.13 4.48
N ALA A 54 9.41 -1.40 4.71
CA ALA A 54 8.63 -2.56 4.31
C ALA A 54 8.49 -3.49 5.52
N ASP A 55 7.42 -3.32 6.28
CA ASP A 55 7.21 -4.00 7.57
C ASP A 55 6.00 -4.94 7.50
N ALA A 56 6.24 -6.17 7.04
CA ALA A 56 5.21 -7.21 6.96
C ALA A 56 4.63 -7.53 8.34
N LYS A 57 5.46 -7.57 9.39
CA LYS A 57 5.04 -7.92 10.75
C LYS A 57 4.00 -6.95 11.31
N ASN A 58 4.24 -5.65 11.13
CA ASN A 58 3.33 -4.60 11.60
C ASN A 58 2.28 -4.21 10.54
N GLY A 59 2.36 -4.77 9.33
CA GLY A 59 1.36 -4.59 8.27
C GLY A 59 1.33 -3.20 7.68
N TYR A 60 2.49 -2.60 7.41
CA TYR A 60 2.56 -1.32 6.69
C TYR A 60 3.82 -1.21 5.83
N MET A 61 3.77 -0.31 4.86
CA MET A 61 4.91 0.12 4.08
C MET A 61 4.84 1.60 3.79
N THR A 62 6.01 2.25 3.67
CA THR A 62 6.14 3.68 3.35
C THR A 62 7.25 3.93 2.35
N TYR A 63 7.16 5.06 1.66
CA TYR A 63 8.20 5.61 0.81
C TYR A 63 8.18 7.14 0.89
N VAL A 64 9.34 7.74 0.99
CA VAL A 64 9.53 9.19 0.92
C VAL A 64 9.99 9.56 -0.47
N ASP A 65 9.11 10.18 -1.24
CA ASP A 65 9.45 10.72 -2.57
C ASP A 65 10.04 12.13 -2.40
N PRO A 66 11.30 12.36 -2.85
CA PRO A 66 11.96 13.65 -2.73
C PRO A 66 11.40 14.71 -3.69
N THR A 67 10.46 14.32 -4.58
CA THR A 67 9.95 15.16 -5.66
C THR A 67 11.04 15.62 -6.65
N THR A 68 10.68 16.41 -7.68
CA THR A 68 11.64 16.77 -8.75
C THR A 68 12.38 18.08 -8.50
N GLY A 69 12.03 18.81 -7.45
CA GLY A 69 12.65 20.13 -7.19
C GLY A 69 12.82 20.43 -5.69
N PRO A 70 13.91 21.12 -5.33
CA PRO A 70 14.22 21.39 -3.92
C PRO A 70 13.16 22.24 -3.22
N ASP A 71 12.39 23.02 -3.98
CA ASP A 71 11.35 23.89 -3.43
C ASP A 71 9.97 23.23 -3.34
N GLN A 72 9.83 21.99 -3.84
CA GLN A 72 8.54 21.29 -3.90
C GLN A 72 8.25 20.46 -2.65
N GLY A 73 9.23 20.30 -1.76
CA GLY A 73 9.12 19.49 -0.55
C GLY A 73 9.19 17.98 -0.85
N LYS A 74 8.69 17.18 0.08
CA LYS A 74 8.66 15.73 -0.01
C LYS A 74 7.24 15.22 0.09
N ILE A 75 6.95 14.15 -0.61
CA ILE A 75 5.69 13.42 -0.48
C ILE A 75 5.97 12.13 0.29
N PHE A 76 5.28 11.97 1.39
CA PHE A 76 5.27 10.72 2.17
C PHE A 76 4.15 9.84 1.65
N MET A 77 4.47 8.68 1.12
CA MET A 77 3.47 7.71 0.65
C MET A 77 3.45 6.50 1.57
N GLY A 78 2.28 5.86 1.70
CA GLY A 78 2.16 4.68 2.53
C GLY A 78 0.97 3.81 2.20
N ALA A 79 1.06 2.55 2.62
CA ALA A 79 -0.06 1.63 2.67
C ALA A 79 -0.04 0.82 3.97
N ALA A 80 -1.25 0.51 4.48
CA ALA A 80 -1.46 -0.28 5.68
C ALA A 80 -2.48 -1.39 5.43
N PHE A 81 -2.30 -2.52 6.12
CA PHE A 81 -3.03 -3.75 5.87
C PHE A 81 -3.68 -4.24 7.16
N PRO A 82 -5.02 -4.40 7.20
CA PRO A 82 -5.72 -4.94 8.36
C PRO A 82 -5.50 -6.44 8.53
N THR A 83 -5.19 -7.14 7.44
CA THR A 83 -4.91 -8.58 7.41
C THR A 83 -3.41 -8.87 7.33
N ASP A 84 -3.04 -10.13 7.39
CA ASP A 84 -1.65 -10.53 7.34
C ASP A 84 -1.01 -10.22 5.98
N VAL A 85 0.22 -9.74 6.07
CA VAL A 85 1.14 -9.55 4.95
C VAL A 85 2.15 -10.69 5.01
N THR A 86 2.18 -11.54 3.99
CA THR A 86 3.05 -12.72 3.96
C THR A 86 4.49 -12.36 3.65
N ASP A 87 4.70 -11.29 2.88
CA ASP A 87 6.03 -10.78 2.53
C ASP A 87 5.96 -9.27 2.24
N ALA A 88 6.98 -8.53 2.65
CA ALA A 88 7.14 -7.12 2.28
C ALA A 88 8.59 -6.85 1.91
N LYS A 89 8.81 -6.28 0.72
CA LYS A 89 10.16 -6.09 0.19
C LYS A 89 10.27 -4.94 -0.80
N VAL A 90 11.50 -4.49 -1.00
CA VAL A 90 11.88 -3.58 -2.08
C VAL A 90 12.39 -4.41 -3.26
N VAL A 91 11.85 -4.12 -4.44
CA VAL A 91 12.29 -4.71 -5.71
C VAL A 91 12.78 -3.59 -6.61
N LEU A 92 14.07 -3.55 -6.87
CA LEU A 92 14.68 -2.57 -7.78
C LEU A 92 14.69 -3.12 -9.21
N PHE A 93 14.50 -2.24 -10.18
CA PHE A 93 14.53 -2.59 -11.59
C PHE A 93 15.93 -2.46 -12.18
N PRO A 94 16.35 -3.39 -13.07
CA PRO A 94 17.52 -3.18 -13.91
C PRO A 94 17.29 -2.01 -14.88
N GLU A 95 18.38 -1.43 -15.40
CA GLU A 95 18.33 -0.23 -16.24
C GLU A 95 17.41 -0.35 -17.48
N GLU A 96 17.34 -1.52 -18.07
CA GLU A 96 16.46 -1.77 -19.22
C GLU A 96 14.99 -1.67 -18.84
N GLU A 97 14.62 -2.22 -17.67
CA GLU A 97 13.25 -2.19 -17.16
C GLU A 97 12.84 -0.78 -16.72
N LYS A 98 13.75 0.00 -16.11
CA LYS A 98 13.50 1.41 -15.75
C LYS A 98 13.06 2.22 -16.96
N ARG A 99 13.75 2.07 -18.10
CA ARG A 99 13.39 2.79 -19.34
C ARG A 99 11.99 2.47 -19.83
N ARG A 100 11.55 1.22 -19.69
CA ARG A 100 10.20 0.78 -20.07
C ARG A 100 9.11 1.29 -19.12
N ARG A 101 9.49 1.64 -17.89
CA ARG A 101 8.58 2.05 -16.80
C ARG A 101 8.71 3.53 -16.43
N ASN A 102 8.88 4.40 -17.41
CA ASN A 102 8.99 5.85 -17.21
C ASN A 102 10.06 6.23 -16.17
N ASN A 103 11.20 5.54 -16.19
CA ASN A 103 12.32 5.70 -15.25
C ASN A 103 11.97 5.42 -13.78
N ALA A 104 10.93 4.65 -13.49
CA ALA A 104 10.72 4.12 -12.15
C ALA A 104 11.91 3.24 -11.73
N TYR A 105 12.39 3.44 -10.51
CA TYR A 105 13.55 2.69 -9.98
C TYR A 105 13.16 1.32 -9.43
N GLY A 106 11.93 1.13 -9.05
CA GLY A 106 11.45 -0.11 -8.47
C GLY A 106 10.10 0.05 -7.79
N HIS A 107 9.81 -0.90 -6.92
CA HIS A 107 8.64 -0.85 -6.04
C HIS A 107 9.01 -1.28 -4.62
N VAL A 108 8.33 -0.71 -3.64
CA VAL A 108 8.12 -1.39 -2.37
C VAL A 108 6.79 -2.16 -2.48
N LEU A 109 6.83 -3.43 -2.14
CA LEU A 109 5.72 -4.38 -2.35
C LEU A 109 5.33 -5.01 -1.02
N ALA A 110 4.01 -5.19 -0.83
CA ALA A 110 3.45 -6.05 0.20
C ALA A 110 2.63 -7.15 -0.48
N VAL A 111 2.87 -8.39 -0.09
CA VAL A 111 2.18 -9.58 -0.60
C VAL A 111 1.20 -10.08 0.45
N SER A 112 -0.03 -10.31 0.06
CA SER A 112 -1.08 -10.91 0.90
C SER A 112 -1.76 -12.02 0.12
N GLU A 113 -2.63 -12.78 0.77
CA GLU A 113 -3.42 -13.83 0.14
C GLU A 113 -4.88 -13.40 0.04
N TYR A 114 -5.48 -13.63 -1.13
CA TYR A 114 -6.90 -13.41 -1.36
C TYR A 114 -7.63 -14.75 -1.41
N GLU A 115 -8.62 -14.90 -0.56
CA GLU A 115 -9.47 -16.09 -0.52
C GLU A 115 -10.71 -15.93 -1.41
N PRO A 116 -11.13 -16.98 -2.13
CA PRO A 116 -12.34 -16.94 -2.94
C PRO A 116 -13.57 -16.47 -2.16
N ASN A 117 -14.36 -15.59 -2.76
CA ASN A 117 -15.53 -14.94 -2.16
C ASN A 117 -15.22 -14.04 -0.95
N GLY A 118 -13.95 -13.78 -0.67
CA GLY A 118 -13.51 -12.84 0.35
C GLY A 118 -13.35 -11.41 -0.16
N GLU A 119 -12.77 -10.58 0.68
CA GLU A 119 -12.40 -9.20 0.36
C GLU A 119 -10.93 -8.98 0.70
N TYR A 120 -10.21 -8.30 -0.19
CA TYR A 120 -8.88 -7.77 0.10
C TYR A 120 -9.01 -6.30 0.45
N VAL A 121 -8.70 -5.97 1.69
CA VAL A 121 -8.80 -4.60 2.22
C VAL A 121 -7.40 -4.05 2.44
N TYR A 122 -7.15 -2.85 1.95
CA TYR A 122 -5.94 -2.11 2.28
C TYR A 122 -6.24 -0.61 2.33
N TYR A 123 -5.38 0.10 3.05
CA TYR A 123 -5.41 1.55 3.16
C TYR A 123 -4.19 2.12 2.48
N TRP A 124 -4.33 3.24 1.78
CA TRP A 124 -3.24 3.88 1.08
C TRP A 124 -3.45 5.38 1.00
N GLY A 125 -2.36 6.12 1.01
CA GLY A 125 -2.45 7.57 0.90
C GLY A 125 -1.10 8.23 1.04
N PHE A 126 -1.14 9.52 1.32
CA PHE A 126 0.06 10.34 1.37
C PHE A 126 -0.11 11.53 2.32
N ALA A 127 1.04 12.11 2.68
CA ALA A 127 1.15 13.42 3.31
C ALA A 127 2.23 14.24 2.60
N TRP A 128 2.22 15.54 2.83
CA TRP A 128 3.21 16.48 2.29
C TRP A 128 3.96 17.14 3.44
N ASP A 129 5.29 17.24 3.33
CA ASP A 129 6.16 17.75 4.40
C ASP A 129 5.94 19.24 4.75
N ARG A 130 5.07 19.93 4.02
CA ARG A 130 4.65 21.31 4.31
C ARG A 130 3.25 21.41 4.90
N ALA A 131 2.66 20.27 5.28
CA ALA A 131 1.38 20.20 5.95
C ALA A 131 1.55 19.82 7.43
N ASP A 132 0.66 19.02 7.96
CA ASP A 132 0.61 18.61 9.37
C ASP A 132 1.62 17.49 9.74
N ILE A 133 2.10 16.74 8.76
CA ILE A 133 3.17 15.74 8.91
C ILE A 133 4.40 16.26 8.18
N GLN A 134 5.48 16.57 8.91
CA GLN A 134 6.63 17.28 8.36
C GLN A 134 7.87 16.40 8.18
N THR A 135 7.91 15.25 8.87
CA THR A 135 9.07 14.34 8.84
C THR A 135 8.69 12.93 8.46
N SER A 136 9.66 12.17 7.95
CA SER A 136 9.51 10.74 7.65
C SER A 136 9.23 9.92 8.91
N GLU A 137 9.76 10.31 10.03
CA GLU A 137 9.56 9.68 11.33
C GLU A 137 8.11 9.84 11.79
N GLU A 138 7.55 11.04 11.69
CA GLU A 138 6.13 11.30 12.01
C GLU A 138 5.21 10.50 11.09
N TRP A 139 5.52 10.44 9.79
CA TRP A 139 4.76 9.62 8.84
C TRP A 139 4.82 8.13 9.17
N ASN A 140 6.02 7.60 9.44
CA ASN A 140 6.19 6.20 9.80
C ASN A 140 5.47 5.85 11.11
N GLU A 141 5.48 6.74 12.09
CA GLU A 141 4.72 6.57 13.33
C GLU A 141 3.21 6.60 13.07
N TYR A 142 2.72 7.55 12.28
CA TYR A 142 1.33 7.60 11.86
C TYR A 142 0.91 6.29 11.20
N MET A 143 1.68 5.80 10.21
CA MET A 143 1.38 4.57 9.47
C MET A 143 1.40 3.34 10.36
N LYS A 144 2.39 3.22 11.25
CA LYS A 144 2.48 2.12 12.22
C LYS A 144 1.28 2.10 13.18
N ASN A 145 0.93 3.26 13.74
CA ASN A 145 -0.20 3.39 14.65
C ASN A 145 -1.53 3.12 13.93
N PHE A 146 -1.66 3.58 12.69
CA PHE A 146 -2.84 3.29 11.87
C PHE A 146 -2.96 1.79 11.59
N ALA A 147 -1.90 1.15 11.13
CA ALA A 147 -1.87 -0.29 10.87
C ALA A 147 -2.25 -1.10 12.13
N GLN A 148 -1.74 -0.72 13.29
CA GLN A 148 -2.10 -1.35 14.56
C GLN A 148 -3.60 -1.20 14.87
N LYS A 149 -4.16 0.00 14.72
CA LYS A 149 -5.58 0.26 14.98
C LYS A 149 -6.51 -0.56 14.08
N VAL A 150 -6.20 -0.70 12.79
CA VAL A 150 -7.05 -1.46 11.86
C VAL A 150 -6.90 -2.97 12.03
N ARG A 151 -5.78 -3.44 12.60
CA ARG A 151 -5.54 -4.85 12.92
C ARG A 151 -6.13 -5.28 14.26
N THR A 152 -6.32 -4.34 15.17
CA THR A 152 -6.90 -4.57 16.50
C THR A 152 -8.05 -3.60 16.77
N PRO A 153 -9.16 -3.74 16.02
CA PRO A 153 -10.31 -2.85 16.19
C PRO A 153 -10.89 -3.01 17.61
N LEU A 154 -11.46 -1.92 18.12
CA LEU A 154 -12.13 -1.93 19.42
C LEU A 154 -13.39 -2.79 19.35
N GLU A 155 -13.53 -3.73 20.28
CA GLU A 155 -14.77 -4.46 20.48
C GLU A 155 -15.64 -3.69 21.48
N VAL A 156 -16.84 -3.31 21.06
CA VAL A 156 -17.83 -2.63 21.93
C VAL A 156 -18.97 -3.60 22.19
N SER A 157 -19.18 -3.96 23.45
CA SER A 157 -20.35 -4.71 23.92
C SER A 157 -21.26 -3.80 24.74
N LEU A 158 -22.54 -3.77 24.42
CA LEU A 158 -23.56 -3.19 25.29
C LEU A 158 -23.91 -4.21 26.38
N LYS A 159 -23.84 -3.80 27.64
CA LYS A 159 -24.31 -4.62 28.78
C LYS A 159 -25.80 -4.35 29.02
#